data_99bfb760af4bb2f69e452c56b45f7afb
#
_entry.id   99bfb760af4bb2f69e452c56b45f7afb
#
_cell.length_a   1.000
_cell.length_b   1.000
_cell.length_c   1.000
_cell.angle_alpha   90.00
_cell.angle_beta   90.00
_cell.angle_gamma   90.00
#
_symmetry.space_group_name_H-M   'P 1'
#
loop_
_entity.id
_entity.type
_entity.pdbx_description
1 polymer ?
#
loop_
_entity_poly.entity_id
_entity_poly.type
_entity_poly.pdbx_seq_one_letter_code
_entity_poly.pdbx_strand_id
1 'polypeptide(L)'
;LVEADINELAEPDDAELADTLILGAVGLRGLTPIAATDPWDTADGFRLNTSPRATYLFDMAGETRSVKLAVANGVERAYIFGDSFEIDIETVPVADGVLVSGAVDGVEVFGVVRDLADGPVLFSRGRAVALRSPEFGNALEGLAAGDDVRSPMPGKILDVKAKPGQDVKKGDPLVVMEAMKMEHTLTAPRDGR
;
A
#
# COMPACT_ATOMS: atom_id res chain seq x y z
N LEU A 1 -1.03 -21.44 29.67
CA LEU A 1 -1.38 -22.47 28.67
C LEU A 1 -2.60 -22.02 27.84
N VAL A 2 -3.70 -21.60 28.47
CA VAL A 2 -4.94 -21.20 27.77
C VAL A 2 -4.77 -19.87 26.97
N GLU A 3 -3.98 -18.92 27.45
CA GLU A 3 -3.73 -17.64 26.75
C GLU A 3 -2.84 -17.80 25.50
N ALA A 4 -1.89 -18.76 25.51
CA ALA A 4 -1.08 -19.06 24.34
C ALA A 4 -1.94 -19.70 23.22
N ASP A 5 -2.83 -20.63 23.58
CA ASP A 5 -3.73 -21.30 22.64
C ASP A 5 -4.76 -20.34 22.02
N ILE A 6 -5.20 -19.30 22.74
CA ILE A 6 -6.13 -18.28 22.22
C ILE A 6 -5.44 -17.40 21.17
N ASN A 7 -4.19 -17.02 21.37
CA ASN A 7 -3.44 -16.23 20.41
C ASN A 7 -3.14 -17.03 19.14
N GLU A 8 -2.82 -18.32 19.25
CA GLU A 8 -2.59 -19.21 18.11
C GLU A 8 -3.87 -19.44 17.28
N LEU A 9 -5.04 -19.48 17.94
CA LEU A 9 -6.35 -19.55 17.29
C LEU A 9 -6.81 -18.20 16.70
N ALA A 10 -6.19 -17.08 17.09
CA ALA A 10 -6.56 -15.75 16.63
C ALA A 10 -5.77 -15.31 15.39
N GLU A 11 -4.62 -15.90 15.10
CA GLU A 11 -3.84 -15.60 13.88
C GLU A 11 -4.41 -16.38 12.69
N PRO A 12 -4.69 -15.71 11.56
CA PRO A 12 -5.12 -16.39 10.35
C PRO A 12 -3.97 -17.27 9.84
N ASP A 13 -4.29 -18.47 9.38
CA ASP A 13 -3.32 -19.26 8.63
C ASP A 13 -3.00 -18.59 7.27
N ASP A 14 -1.95 -19.07 6.59
CA ASP A 14 -1.50 -18.47 5.32
C ASP A 14 -2.60 -18.51 4.24
N ALA A 15 -3.46 -19.52 4.23
CA ALA A 15 -4.57 -19.64 3.28
C ALA A 15 -5.68 -18.63 3.60
N GLU A 16 -6.06 -18.49 4.86
CA GLU A 16 -7.03 -17.49 5.31
C GLU A 16 -6.51 -16.06 5.06
N LEU A 17 -5.21 -15.85 5.25
CA LEU A 17 -4.57 -14.57 4.95
C LEU A 17 -4.57 -14.28 3.46
N ALA A 18 -4.28 -15.28 2.60
CA ALA A 18 -4.35 -15.13 1.15
C ALA A 18 -5.76 -14.77 0.68
N ASP A 19 -6.79 -15.50 1.13
CA ASP A 19 -8.19 -15.20 0.84
C ASP A 19 -8.56 -13.77 1.25
N THR A 20 -8.17 -13.37 2.45
CA THR A 20 -8.43 -12.02 3.00
C THR A 20 -7.83 -10.93 2.12
N LEU A 21 -6.58 -11.11 1.72
CA LEU A 21 -5.87 -10.14 0.88
C LEU A 21 -6.41 -10.11 -0.55
N ILE A 22 -6.82 -11.26 -1.10
CA ILE A 22 -7.47 -11.35 -2.43
C ILE A 22 -8.81 -10.64 -2.40
N LEU A 23 -9.67 -10.93 -1.42
CA LEU A 23 -10.95 -10.23 -1.23
C LEU A 23 -10.76 -8.72 -1.05
N GLY A 24 -9.74 -8.32 -0.29
CA GLY A 24 -9.37 -6.91 -0.11
C GLY A 24 -8.99 -6.24 -1.42
N ALA A 25 -8.14 -6.88 -2.24
CA ALA A 25 -7.70 -6.35 -3.53
C ALA A 25 -8.86 -6.21 -4.54
N VAL A 26 -9.71 -7.23 -4.63
CA VAL A 26 -10.89 -7.21 -5.51
C VAL A 26 -11.91 -6.18 -5.02
N GLY A 27 -12.12 -6.09 -3.70
CA GLY A 27 -13.02 -5.11 -3.10
C GLY A 27 -12.55 -3.66 -3.30
N LEU A 28 -11.26 -3.37 -3.15
CA LEU A 28 -10.70 -2.05 -3.45
C LEU A 28 -10.88 -1.66 -4.91
N ARG A 29 -10.71 -2.62 -5.83
CA ARG A 29 -11.03 -2.40 -7.25
C ARG A 29 -12.50 -2.03 -7.44
N GLY A 30 -13.40 -2.72 -6.73
CA GLY A 30 -14.84 -2.47 -6.78
C GLY A 30 -15.29 -1.16 -6.14
N LEU A 31 -14.54 -0.62 -5.17
CA LEU A 31 -14.80 0.70 -4.59
C LEU A 31 -14.50 1.84 -5.57
N THR A 32 -13.61 1.62 -6.55
CA THR A 32 -13.30 2.64 -7.56
C THR A 32 -14.50 2.77 -8.51
N PRO A 33 -15.14 3.94 -8.62
CA PRO A 33 -16.29 4.10 -9.51
C PRO A 33 -15.91 3.83 -10.96
N ILE A 34 -16.61 2.90 -11.62
CA ILE A 34 -16.47 2.63 -13.06
C ILE A 34 -17.16 3.72 -13.91
N ALA A 35 -17.74 4.74 -13.28
CA ALA A 35 -18.42 5.85 -13.95
C ALA A 35 -17.43 6.86 -14.56
N ALA A 36 -16.41 6.37 -15.24
CA ALA A 36 -15.51 7.21 -16.01
C ALA A 36 -16.21 7.59 -17.32
N THR A 37 -16.50 8.87 -17.51
CA THR A 37 -16.88 9.45 -18.81
C THR A 37 -15.69 9.51 -19.76
N ASP A 38 -14.47 9.42 -19.23
CA ASP A 38 -13.22 9.39 -19.96
C ASP A 38 -12.60 7.96 -19.84
N PRO A 39 -12.23 7.32 -20.97
CA PRO A 39 -11.54 6.02 -20.94
C PRO A 39 -10.26 5.99 -20.10
N TRP A 40 -9.63 7.13 -19.86
CA TRP A 40 -8.41 7.25 -19.07
C TRP A 40 -8.63 7.24 -17.56
N ASP A 41 -9.87 7.48 -17.12
CA ASP A 41 -10.24 7.42 -15.70
C ASP A 41 -10.63 5.99 -15.25
N THR A 42 -10.63 5.03 -16.17
CA THR A 42 -11.00 3.65 -15.89
C THR A 42 -9.86 2.91 -15.22
N ALA A 43 -10.04 2.48 -13.96
CA ALA A 43 -9.06 1.70 -13.21
C ALA A 43 -9.11 0.20 -13.53
N ASP A 44 -9.22 -0.15 -14.83
CA ASP A 44 -9.34 -1.53 -15.32
C ASP A 44 -7.99 -2.26 -15.47
N GLY A 45 -6.88 -1.57 -15.16
CA GLY A 45 -5.53 -2.10 -15.31
C GLY A 45 -5.09 -2.26 -16.75
N PHE A 46 -5.78 -1.59 -17.71
CA PHE A 46 -5.44 -1.64 -19.13
C PHE A 46 -3.96 -1.35 -19.39
N ARG A 47 -3.36 -2.17 -20.24
CA ARG A 47 -1.99 -2.00 -20.71
C ARG A 47 -1.91 -2.32 -22.20
N LEU A 48 -1.19 -1.49 -22.95
CA LEU A 48 -0.97 -1.72 -24.37
C LEU A 48 -0.13 -3.00 -24.57
N ASN A 49 -0.65 -3.94 -25.39
CA ASN A 49 0.00 -5.19 -25.75
C ASN A 49 0.26 -6.20 -24.61
N THR A 50 -0.37 -6.01 -23.44
CA THR A 50 -0.30 -6.98 -22.33
C THR A 50 -1.66 -7.15 -21.67
N SER A 51 -1.88 -8.29 -21.02
CA SER A 51 -3.10 -8.51 -20.24
C SER A 51 -3.25 -7.50 -19.12
N PRO A 52 -4.48 -7.07 -18.81
CA PRO A 52 -4.77 -6.20 -17.68
C PRO A 52 -4.17 -6.76 -16.38
N ARG A 53 -3.54 -5.90 -15.60
CA ARG A 53 -2.99 -6.29 -14.29
C ARG A 53 -2.97 -5.10 -13.33
N ALA A 54 -3.28 -5.38 -12.07
CA ALA A 54 -3.20 -4.41 -10.99
C ALA A 54 -2.40 -5.02 -9.83
N THR A 55 -1.68 -4.19 -9.09
CA THR A 55 -0.98 -4.62 -7.87
C THR A 55 -1.47 -3.77 -6.72
N TYR A 56 -1.94 -4.44 -5.68
CA TYR A 56 -2.38 -3.84 -4.43
C TYR A 56 -1.34 -4.14 -3.36
N LEU A 57 -1.05 -3.15 -2.55
CA LEU A 57 -0.10 -3.27 -1.46
C LEU A 57 -0.84 -2.99 -0.16
N PHE A 58 -0.65 -3.87 0.81
CA PHE A 58 -1.28 -3.79 2.13
C PHE A 58 -0.22 -3.72 3.21
N ASP A 59 -0.40 -2.81 4.17
CA ASP A 59 0.37 -2.81 5.41
C ASP A 59 -0.37 -3.66 6.44
N MET A 60 0.22 -4.79 6.81
CA MET A 60 -0.29 -5.73 7.78
C MET A 60 0.70 -5.82 8.96
N ALA A 61 0.38 -5.11 10.05
CA ALA A 61 1.22 -5.10 11.25
C ALA A 61 2.69 -4.68 11.01
N GLY A 62 2.94 -3.74 10.08
CA GLY A 62 4.28 -3.26 9.74
C GLY A 62 4.98 -4.08 8.65
N GLU A 63 4.34 -5.14 8.13
CA GLU A 63 4.81 -5.88 6.96
C GLU A 63 4.01 -5.51 5.71
N THR A 64 4.71 -5.14 4.65
CA THR A 64 4.06 -4.89 3.35
C THR A 64 3.80 -6.21 2.63
N ARG A 65 2.54 -6.47 2.35
CA ARG A 65 2.09 -7.62 1.55
C ARG A 65 1.57 -7.13 0.20
N SER A 66 1.87 -7.87 -0.86
CA SER A 66 1.44 -7.52 -2.21
C SER A 66 0.50 -8.57 -2.79
N VAL A 67 -0.58 -8.11 -3.40
CA VAL A 67 -1.48 -8.92 -4.22
C VAL A 67 -1.47 -8.38 -5.64
N LYS A 68 -1.14 -9.21 -6.59
CA LYS A 68 -1.20 -8.88 -8.01
C LYS A 68 -2.38 -9.61 -8.65
N LEU A 69 -3.33 -8.87 -9.16
CA LEU A 69 -4.42 -9.39 -9.97
C LEU A 69 -4.04 -9.29 -11.46
N ALA A 70 -4.23 -10.35 -12.22
CA ALA A 70 -3.96 -10.36 -13.65
C ALA A 70 -4.86 -11.36 -14.37
N VAL A 71 -5.22 -11.04 -15.63
CA VAL A 71 -5.95 -11.96 -16.49
C VAL A 71 -4.95 -12.72 -17.36
N ALA A 72 -4.98 -14.04 -17.31
CA ALA A 72 -4.17 -14.92 -18.12
C ALA A 72 -5.05 -15.95 -18.82
N ASN A 73 -5.02 -16.00 -20.18
CA ASN A 73 -5.85 -16.88 -20.98
C ASN A 73 -7.37 -16.79 -20.72
N GLY A 74 -7.85 -15.59 -20.40
CA GLY A 74 -9.27 -15.36 -20.10
C GLY A 74 -9.68 -15.73 -18.66
N VAL A 75 -8.75 -16.19 -17.83
CA VAL A 75 -8.96 -16.51 -16.41
C VAL A 75 -8.29 -15.46 -15.56
N GLU A 76 -9.01 -14.92 -14.59
CA GLU A 76 -8.44 -14.00 -13.60
C GLU A 76 -7.67 -14.79 -12.54
N ARG A 77 -6.46 -14.30 -12.20
CA ARG A 77 -5.58 -14.91 -11.21
C ARG A 77 -5.05 -13.87 -10.23
N ALA A 78 -5.00 -14.27 -8.98
CA ALA A 78 -4.27 -13.54 -7.94
C ALA A 78 -2.91 -14.20 -7.71
N TYR A 79 -1.88 -13.36 -7.54
CA TYR A 79 -0.52 -13.80 -7.20
C TYR A 79 -0.16 -13.19 -5.85
N ILE A 80 0.14 -14.06 -4.89
CA ILE A 80 0.47 -13.68 -3.52
C ILE A 80 1.45 -14.70 -2.91
N PHE A 81 2.43 -14.26 -2.14
CA PHE A 81 3.47 -15.08 -1.49
C PHE A 81 4.30 -15.98 -2.44
N GLY A 82 4.25 -15.73 -3.75
CA GLY A 82 4.89 -16.58 -4.76
C GLY A 82 3.95 -17.59 -5.41
N ASP A 83 2.77 -17.79 -4.85
CA ASP A 83 1.74 -18.68 -5.38
C ASP A 83 0.77 -17.96 -6.30
N SER A 84 -0.01 -18.73 -7.07
CA SER A 84 -1.05 -18.20 -7.95
C SER A 84 -2.37 -18.91 -7.69
N PHE A 85 -3.42 -18.13 -7.50
CA PHE A 85 -4.77 -18.58 -7.21
C PHE A 85 -5.67 -18.20 -8.38
N GLU A 86 -6.50 -19.13 -8.82
CA GLU A 86 -7.58 -18.84 -9.77
C GLU A 86 -8.71 -18.16 -9.02
N ILE A 87 -9.19 -17.01 -9.52
CA ILE A 87 -10.27 -16.26 -8.88
C ILE A 87 -11.45 -16.09 -9.83
N ASP A 88 -12.64 -16.36 -9.30
CA ASP A 88 -13.93 -16.08 -9.93
C ASP A 88 -14.77 -15.31 -8.91
N ILE A 89 -14.50 -14.01 -8.82
CA ILE A 89 -15.04 -13.14 -7.78
C ILE A 89 -15.77 -11.96 -8.43
N GLU A 90 -17.02 -11.79 -8.06
CA GLU A 90 -17.84 -10.66 -8.46
C GLU A 90 -17.91 -9.59 -7.35
N THR A 91 -18.15 -8.35 -7.77
CA THR A 91 -18.35 -7.22 -6.88
C THR A 91 -19.71 -6.60 -7.12
N VAL A 92 -20.47 -6.40 -6.05
CA VAL A 92 -21.79 -5.75 -6.08
C VAL A 92 -21.75 -4.51 -5.20
N PRO A 93 -22.02 -3.31 -5.76
CA PRO A 93 -22.11 -2.09 -4.96
C PRO A 93 -23.20 -2.21 -3.91
N VAL A 94 -22.92 -1.81 -2.68
CA VAL A 94 -23.86 -1.70 -1.56
C VAL A 94 -23.77 -0.32 -0.94
N ALA A 95 -24.70 0.03 -0.04
CA ALA A 95 -24.59 1.28 0.70
C ALA A 95 -23.25 1.33 1.45
N ASP A 96 -22.47 2.40 1.21
CA ASP A 96 -21.16 2.67 1.83
C ASP A 96 -20.08 1.59 1.56
N GLY A 97 -20.14 0.89 0.41
CA GLY A 97 -19.11 -0.10 0.11
C GLY A 97 -19.43 -1.05 -1.04
N VAL A 98 -18.78 -2.20 -1.03
CA VAL A 98 -18.87 -3.23 -2.06
C VAL A 98 -18.94 -4.60 -1.40
N LEU A 99 -19.94 -5.39 -1.77
CA LEU A 99 -19.98 -6.82 -1.50
C LEU A 99 -19.05 -7.53 -2.49
N VAL A 100 -18.22 -8.42 -1.97
CA VAL A 100 -17.26 -9.23 -2.72
C VAL A 100 -17.60 -10.69 -2.48
N SER A 101 -17.93 -11.45 -3.49
CA SER A 101 -18.33 -12.87 -3.35
C SER A 101 -17.95 -13.68 -4.57
N GLY A 102 -17.58 -14.94 -4.37
CA GLY A 102 -17.20 -15.85 -5.43
C GLY A 102 -16.33 -16.99 -4.94
N ALA A 103 -15.33 -17.39 -5.72
CA ALA A 103 -14.46 -18.49 -5.39
C ALA A 103 -12.97 -18.16 -5.60
N VAL A 104 -12.13 -18.73 -4.74
CA VAL A 104 -10.66 -18.77 -4.88
C VAL A 104 -10.28 -20.26 -4.95
N ASP A 105 -9.67 -20.69 -6.08
CA ASP A 105 -9.37 -22.10 -6.38
C ASP A 105 -10.58 -23.03 -6.13
N GLY A 106 -11.79 -22.55 -6.44
CA GLY A 106 -13.04 -23.29 -6.27
C GLY A 106 -13.60 -23.31 -4.83
N VAL A 107 -12.95 -22.65 -3.88
CA VAL A 107 -13.46 -22.49 -2.51
C VAL A 107 -14.25 -21.19 -2.40
N GLU A 108 -15.50 -21.27 -1.94
CA GLU A 108 -16.36 -20.09 -1.78
C GLU A 108 -15.79 -19.13 -0.73
N VAL A 109 -15.70 -17.85 -1.14
CA VAL A 109 -15.26 -16.73 -0.29
C VAL A 109 -16.25 -15.58 -0.41
N PHE A 110 -16.43 -14.85 0.69
CA PHE A 110 -17.25 -13.63 0.67
C PHE A 110 -16.77 -12.61 1.69
N GLY A 111 -17.05 -11.35 1.43
CA GLY A 111 -16.77 -10.25 2.33
C GLY A 111 -17.46 -8.97 1.89
N VAL A 112 -17.38 -7.97 2.72
CA VAL A 112 -17.84 -6.60 2.41
C VAL A 112 -16.69 -5.66 2.66
N VAL A 113 -16.31 -4.89 1.66
CA VAL A 113 -15.35 -3.79 1.82
C VAL A 113 -16.15 -2.50 1.98
N ARG A 114 -15.92 -1.80 3.08
CA ARG A 114 -16.54 -0.50 3.38
C ARG A 114 -15.49 0.59 3.41
N ASP A 115 -15.81 1.73 2.81
CA ASP A 115 -14.97 2.92 2.90
C ASP A 115 -15.38 3.71 4.15
N LEU A 116 -14.52 3.65 5.18
CA LEU A 116 -14.74 4.30 6.46
C LEU A 116 -13.87 5.56 6.57
N ALA A 117 -14.12 6.39 7.58
CA ALA A 117 -13.36 7.63 7.80
C ALA A 117 -11.84 7.42 7.93
N ASP A 118 -11.42 6.27 8.48
CA ASP A 118 -10.02 5.89 8.66
C ASP A 118 -9.47 5.04 7.49
N GLY A 119 -10.23 4.95 6.38
CA GLY A 119 -9.90 4.18 5.18
C GLY A 119 -10.71 2.89 5.03
N PRO A 120 -10.47 2.15 3.95
CA PRO A 120 -11.23 0.96 3.62
C PRO A 120 -10.96 -0.19 4.58
N VAL A 121 -12.04 -0.90 4.95
CA VAL A 121 -12.02 -2.06 5.85
C VAL A 121 -12.76 -3.22 5.22
N LEU A 122 -12.13 -4.38 5.17
CA LEU A 122 -12.75 -5.65 4.78
C LEU A 122 -13.37 -6.31 6.01
N PHE A 123 -14.63 -6.68 5.88
CA PHE A 123 -15.36 -7.56 6.82
C PHE A 123 -15.56 -8.93 6.17
N SER A 124 -14.91 -9.95 6.69
CA SER A 124 -15.02 -11.33 6.21
C SER A 124 -14.82 -12.32 7.36
N ARG A 125 -15.54 -13.44 7.35
CA ARG A 125 -15.42 -14.53 8.35
C ARG A 125 -15.48 -14.04 9.81
N GLY A 126 -16.28 -13.00 10.10
CA GLY A 126 -16.42 -12.42 11.44
C GLY A 126 -15.24 -11.55 11.90
N ARG A 127 -14.29 -11.26 11.02
CA ARG A 127 -13.15 -10.37 11.27
C ARG A 127 -13.30 -9.06 10.49
N ALA A 128 -12.66 -8.00 10.99
CA ALA A 128 -12.52 -6.71 10.32
C ALA A 128 -11.03 -6.45 10.10
N VAL A 129 -10.64 -6.27 8.84
CA VAL A 129 -9.25 -6.05 8.44
C VAL A 129 -9.13 -4.72 7.72
N ALA A 130 -8.35 -3.80 8.27
CA ALA A 130 -8.06 -2.52 7.64
C ALA A 130 -7.17 -2.73 6.42
N LEU A 131 -7.63 -2.25 5.26
CA LEU A 131 -6.92 -2.35 3.98
C LEU A 131 -6.04 -1.11 3.78
N ARG A 132 -5.05 -0.96 4.65
CA ARG A 132 -4.13 0.19 4.58
C ARG A 132 -3.11 -0.01 3.48
N SER A 133 -2.96 1.00 2.62
CA SER A 133 -1.84 1.06 1.69
C SER A 133 -0.59 1.54 2.42
N PRO A 134 0.60 0.96 2.15
CA PRO A 134 1.83 1.48 2.73
C PRO A 134 2.07 2.92 2.26
N GLU A 135 2.39 3.79 3.19
CA GLU A 135 2.70 5.19 2.91
C GLU A 135 4.12 5.32 2.35
N PHE A 136 4.27 5.28 1.03
CA PHE A 136 5.57 5.47 0.36
C PHE A 136 6.08 6.92 0.43
N GLY A 137 5.21 7.90 0.71
CA GLY A 137 5.55 9.32 0.78
C GLY A 137 6.27 9.72 2.07
N ASN A 138 5.93 9.10 3.18
CA ASN A 138 6.47 9.45 4.51
C ASN A 138 7.82 8.81 4.80
N ALA A 139 8.34 7.94 3.94
CA ALA A 139 9.73 7.48 4.06
C ALA A 139 10.72 8.65 3.94
N LEU A 140 10.39 9.71 3.20
CA LEU A 140 11.18 10.94 3.16
C LEU A 140 10.87 11.85 4.37
N GLU A 141 9.64 11.91 4.87
CA GLU A 141 9.27 12.66 6.07
C GLU A 141 9.66 11.92 7.36
N GLY A 142 9.56 10.60 7.41
CA GLY A 142 10.06 9.77 8.52
C GLY A 142 11.60 9.76 8.61
N LEU A 143 12.30 9.95 7.50
CA LEU A 143 13.73 10.19 7.46
C LEU A 143 14.09 11.63 7.93
N ALA A 144 13.14 12.57 7.83
CA ALA A 144 13.25 13.91 8.39
C ALA A 144 12.92 13.97 9.89
N ALA A 145 12.30 12.94 10.48
CA ALA A 145 12.06 12.82 11.92
C ALA A 145 13.28 12.29 12.69
N GLY A 146 14.32 11.83 12.00
CA GLY A 146 15.62 11.48 12.58
C GLY A 146 16.54 12.72 12.74
N ASP A 147 17.62 12.56 13.49
CA ASP A 147 18.67 13.59 13.66
C ASP A 147 19.55 13.73 12.40
N ASP A 148 19.32 12.90 11.40
CA ASP A 148 20.08 12.85 10.15
C ASP A 148 19.45 13.70 9.07
N VAL A 149 20.23 14.60 8.47
CA VAL A 149 19.86 15.30 7.24
C VAL A 149 20.37 14.50 6.03
N ARG A 150 19.47 13.98 5.22
CA ARG A 150 19.80 13.15 4.05
C ARG A 150 19.47 13.87 2.74
N SER A 151 20.29 13.60 1.74
CA SER A 151 20.02 14.06 0.38
C SER A 151 18.79 13.36 -0.20
N PRO A 152 17.82 14.10 -0.79
CA PRO A 152 16.64 13.51 -1.42
C PRO A 152 16.97 12.77 -2.73
N MET A 153 18.12 13.00 -3.31
CA MET A 153 18.55 12.39 -4.57
C MET A 153 20.08 12.35 -4.67
N PRO A 154 20.66 11.50 -5.52
CA PRO A 154 22.10 11.50 -5.79
C PRO A 154 22.55 12.84 -6.37
N GLY A 155 23.61 13.43 -5.84
CA GLY A 155 24.14 14.71 -6.26
C GLY A 155 25.54 14.99 -5.70
N LYS A 156 26.11 16.13 -6.11
CA LYS A 156 27.42 16.59 -5.65
C LYS A 156 27.23 17.66 -4.58
N ILE A 157 27.91 17.51 -3.44
CA ILE A 157 27.97 18.54 -2.41
C ILE A 157 28.85 19.70 -2.92
N LEU A 158 28.29 20.90 -2.95
CA LEU A 158 28.97 22.12 -3.34
C LEU A 158 29.56 22.84 -2.13
N ASP A 159 28.79 22.92 -1.04
CA ASP A 159 29.18 23.65 0.16
C ASP A 159 28.58 23.03 1.43
N VAL A 160 29.31 23.04 2.52
CA VAL A 160 28.86 22.63 3.86
C VAL A 160 28.91 23.84 4.77
N LYS A 161 27.74 24.40 5.08
CA LYS A 161 27.60 25.64 5.86
C LYS A 161 27.65 25.43 7.38
N ALA A 162 27.23 24.26 7.85
CA ALA A 162 27.23 23.89 9.25
C ALA A 162 28.62 23.37 9.69
N LYS A 163 29.02 23.69 10.90
CA LYS A 163 30.25 23.16 11.53
C LYS A 163 29.89 22.17 12.64
N PRO A 164 30.74 21.15 12.88
CA PRO A 164 30.53 20.23 13.99
C PRO A 164 30.41 20.98 15.32
N GLY A 165 29.34 20.71 16.10
CA GLY A 165 29.07 21.33 17.37
C GLY A 165 28.45 22.72 17.30
N GLN A 166 28.02 23.18 16.14
CA GLN A 166 27.30 24.44 15.96
C GLN A 166 25.81 24.28 16.33
N ASP A 167 25.28 25.22 17.12
CA ASP A 167 23.83 25.29 17.36
C ASP A 167 23.13 25.79 16.08
N VAL A 168 22.08 25.12 15.69
CA VAL A 168 21.27 25.42 14.50
C VAL A 168 19.79 25.50 14.86
N LYS A 169 19.05 26.33 14.17
CA LYS A 169 17.59 26.44 14.28
C LYS A 169 16.93 25.77 13.11
N LYS A 170 15.68 25.35 13.32
CA LYS A 170 14.84 24.80 12.24
C LYS A 170 14.82 25.76 11.06
N GLY A 171 15.18 25.25 9.87
CA GLY A 171 15.26 26.01 8.62
C GLY A 171 16.64 26.60 8.32
N ASP A 172 17.62 26.54 9.22
CA ASP A 172 18.98 27.00 8.94
C ASP A 172 19.63 26.15 7.83
N PRO A 173 20.31 26.78 6.85
CA PRO A 173 20.95 26.06 5.77
C PRO A 173 22.19 25.31 6.28
N LEU A 174 22.23 23.99 6.07
CA LEU A 174 23.32 23.11 6.51
C LEU A 174 24.26 22.72 5.39
N VAL A 175 23.70 22.34 4.23
CA VAL A 175 24.46 21.83 3.08
C VAL A 175 23.84 22.33 1.79
N VAL A 176 24.68 22.71 0.83
CA VAL A 176 24.28 23.01 -0.55
C VAL A 176 24.79 21.90 -1.45
N MET A 177 23.89 21.32 -2.23
CA MET A 177 24.21 20.26 -3.19
C MET A 177 23.69 20.60 -4.59
N GLU A 178 24.36 20.10 -5.60
CA GLU A 178 23.91 20.15 -6.98
C GLU A 178 23.39 18.77 -7.41
N ALA A 179 22.18 18.72 -7.90
CA ALA A 179 21.59 17.55 -8.52
C ALA A 179 20.79 17.95 -9.75
N MET A 180 20.91 17.21 -10.84
CA MET A 180 20.21 17.48 -12.12
C MET A 180 20.39 18.92 -12.63
N LYS A 181 21.59 19.52 -12.44
CA LYS A 181 21.93 20.94 -12.83
C LYS A 181 21.15 22.01 -12.04
N MET A 182 20.63 21.65 -10.88
CA MET A 182 19.96 22.58 -9.95
C MET A 182 20.65 22.52 -8.59
N GLU A 183 20.71 23.66 -7.91
CA GLU A 183 21.21 23.74 -6.55
C GLU A 183 20.06 23.50 -5.55
N HIS A 184 20.30 22.60 -4.61
CA HIS A 184 19.39 22.28 -3.51
C HIS A 184 20.07 22.60 -2.18
N THR A 185 19.39 23.38 -1.35
CA THR A 185 19.85 23.67 0.00
C THR A 185 19.13 22.76 1.00
N LEU A 186 19.87 21.94 1.71
CA LEU A 186 19.35 21.12 2.80
C LEU A 186 19.36 21.93 4.08
N THR A 187 18.23 22.00 4.76
CA THR A 187 18.04 22.80 5.97
C THR A 187 17.84 21.92 7.20
N ALA A 188 18.08 22.49 8.38
CA ALA A 188 17.81 21.81 9.65
C ALA A 188 16.31 21.51 9.82
N PRO A 189 15.90 20.25 10.08
CA PRO A 189 14.50 19.89 10.28
C PRO A 189 13.95 20.38 11.64
N ARG A 190 14.82 20.62 12.60
CA ARG A 190 14.51 21.10 13.97
C ARG A 190 15.70 21.85 14.55
N ASP A 191 15.47 22.48 15.70
CA ASP A 191 16.54 23.06 16.49
C ASP A 191 17.42 21.93 17.06
N GLY A 192 18.74 22.13 17.05
CA GLY A 192 19.69 21.12 17.50
C GLY A 192 21.15 21.60 17.47
N ARG A 193 22.06 20.67 17.73
CA ARG A 193 23.50 20.91 17.74
C ARG A 193 24.25 19.81 17.02
#